data_ab388f2d5ef76a5940e29fc08399661b
#
_entry.id   ab388f2d5ef76a5940e29fc08399661b
#
_cell.length_a   1.000
_cell.length_b   1.000
_cell.length_c   1.000
_cell.angle_alpha   90.00
_cell.angle_beta   90.00
_cell.angle_gamma   90.00
#
_symmetry.space_group_name_H-M   'P 1'
#
loop_
_entity.id
_entity.type
_entity.pdbx_description
1 polymer ?
#
loop_
_entity_poly.entity_id
_entity_poly.type
_entity_poly.pdbx_seq_one_letter_code
_entity_poly.pdbx_strand_id
1 'polypeptide(L)'
;MSTIQSPPKLSLAEFLELPETKPASEYINGQIYQKPMPKGKHSAVQTFLAPTINQVAIPQRIARAFTELRCTFGGRSIVPDITVFSWQRIPLDANGEIENTFEIHPDWTIEILSPEQSPTRVIDNILFCLDRGTELGWLIDPQEKLVMIFKPGKQPEIKQDGDMLPVLSSLESTLQLSAQDLFSWLMLN
;
A
#
# COMPACT_ATOMS: atom_id res chain seq x y z
N MET A 1 -33.56 18.53 -26.74
CA MET A 1 -32.95 17.75 -25.64
C MET A 1 -31.43 17.89 -25.77
N SER A 2 -30.80 18.69 -24.89
CA SER A 2 -29.36 18.83 -24.87
C SER A 2 -28.77 17.59 -24.22
N THR A 3 -28.05 16.79 -24.97
CA THR A 3 -27.18 15.72 -24.45
C THR A 3 -26.03 16.37 -23.72
N ILE A 4 -26.04 16.31 -22.39
CA ILE A 4 -24.89 16.66 -21.56
C ILE A 4 -23.86 15.56 -21.82
N GLN A 5 -22.91 15.82 -22.71
CA GLN A 5 -21.73 14.97 -22.84
C GLN A 5 -20.88 15.17 -21.59
N SER A 6 -20.74 14.10 -20.80
CA SER A 6 -19.72 14.08 -19.73
C SER A 6 -18.36 14.34 -20.36
N PRO A 7 -17.47 15.12 -19.71
CA PRO A 7 -16.14 15.33 -20.23
C PRO A 7 -15.46 13.97 -20.48
N PRO A 8 -14.65 13.85 -21.54
CA PRO A 8 -13.96 12.61 -21.82
C PRO A 8 -13.12 12.20 -20.59
N LYS A 9 -13.31 10.96 -20.13
CA LYS A 9 -12.50 10.42 -19.03
C LYS A 9 -11.06 10.27 -19.55
N LEU A 10 -10.11 10.78 -18.79
CA LEU A 10 -8.68 10.57 -19.07
C LEU A 10 -8.39 9.07 -19.14
N SER A 11 -7.63 8.63 -20.12
CA SER A 11 -7.15 7.25 -20.18
C SER A 11 -5.96 7.03 -19.22
N LEU A 12 -5.68 5.78 -18.86
CA LEU A 12 -4.51 5.43 -18.05
C LEU A 12 -3.21 5.83 -18.76
N ALA A 13 -3.13 5.64 -20.08
CA ALA A 13 -1.95 6.02 -20.85
C ALA A 13 -1.70 7.53 -20.81
N GLU A 14 -2.73 8.35 -21.00
CA GLU A 14 -2.61 9.80 -20.87
C GLU A 14 -2.23 10.23 -19.45
N PHE A 15 -2.74 9.55 -18.42
CA PHE A 15 -2.35 9.82 -17.04
C PHE A 15 -0.86 9.57 -16.80
N LEU A 16 -0.32 8.48 -17.34
CA LEU A 16 1.09 8.11 -17.16
C LEU A 16 2.06 9.04 -17.87
N GLU A 17 1.60 9.83 -18.86
CA GLU A 17 2.38 10.88 -19.51
C GLU A 17 2.39 12.20 -18.73
N LEU A 18 1.53 12.34 -17.71
CA LEU A 18 1.50 13.56 -16.89
C LEU A 18 2.73 13.62 -15.97
N PRO A 19 3.20 14.82 -15.61
CA PRO A 19 4.25 14.97 -14.61
C PRO A 19 3.83 14.36 -13.26
N GLU A 20 4.77 13.68 -12.60
CA GLU A 20 4.56 13.21 -11.24
C GLU A 20 4.27 14.36 -10.28
N THR A 21 3.34 14.16 -9.38
CA THR A 21 2.93 15.13 -8.37
C THR A 21 3.47 14.78 -6.99
N LYS A 22 3.60 15.78 -6.12
CA LYS A 22 3.91 15.59 -4.68
C LYS A 22 2.88 16.35 -3.86
N PRO A 23 2.05 15.67 -3.06
CA PRO A 23 1.90 14.20 -2.94
C PRO A 23 1.51 13.50 -4.24
N ALA A 24 1.77 12.21 -4.30
CA ALA A 24 1.49 11.41 -5.49
C ALA A 24 0.01 11.45 -5.87
N SER A 25 -0.26 11.46 -7.18
CA SER A 25 -1.59 11.28 -7.73
C SER A 25 -1.80 9.84 -8.17
N GLU A 26 -3.00 9.34 -8.00
CA GLU A 26 -3.45 8.01 -8.40
C GLU A 26 -4.47 8.11 -9.52
N TYR A 27 -4.51 7.11 -10.39
CA TYR A 27 -5.51 6.98 -11.44
C TYR A 27 -6.45 5.81 -11.13
N ILE A 28 -7.73 6.12 -10.94
CA ILE A 28 -8.77 5.15 -10.60
C ILE A 28 -9.99 5.39 -11.46
N ASN A 29 -10.33 4.42 -12.33
CA ASN A 29 -11.55 4.43 -13.14
C ASN A 29 -11.75 5.72 -13.99
N GLY A 30 -10.70 6.27 -14.55
CA GLY A 30 -10.74 7.48 -15.38
C GLY A 30 -10.69 8.79 -14.61
N GLN A 31 -10.38 8.75 -13.32
CA GLN A 31 -10.26 9.93 -12.46
C GLN A 31 -8.89 9.97 -11.77
N ILE A 32 -8.39 11.18 -11.57
CA ILE A 32 -7.15 11.43 -10.84
C ILE A 32 -7.50 11.83 -9.41
N TYR A 33 -6.81 11.19 -8.45
CA TYR A 33 -6.93 11.49 -7.03
C TYR A 33 -5.54 11.77 -6.46
N GLN A 34 -5.33 12.98 -5.96
CA GLN A 34 -4.10 13.29 -5.26
C GLN A 34 -4.19 12.81 -3.80
N LYS A 35 -3.14 12.13 -3.35
CA LYS A 35 -3.02 11.72 -1.94
C LYS A 35 -2.85 12.96 -1.04
N PRO A 36 -3.34 12.94 0.21
CA PRO A 36 -3.02 14.00 1.15
C PRO A 36 -1.53 13.98 1.53
N MET A 37 -1.00 15.13 1.96
CA MET A 37 0.35 15.18 2.56
C MET A 37 0.40 14.31 3.82
N PRO A 38 1.42 13.44 3.95
CA PRO A 38 1.63 12.67 5.17
C PRO A 38 1.70 13.56 6.40
N LYS A 39 1.02 13.18 7.47
CA LYS A 39 1.11 13.84 8.79
C LYS A 39 2.08 13.08 9.68
N GLY A 40 2.45 13.65 10.84
CA GLY A 40 3.50 13.12 11.71
C GLY A 40 3.33 11.64 12.10
N LYS A 41 2.12 11.23 12.54
CA LYS A 41 1.85 9.83 12.88
C LYS A 41 1.98 8.89 11.67
N HIS A 42 1.45 9.30 10.52
CA HIS A 42 1.58 8.55 9.26
C HIS A 42 3.06 8.36 8.90
N SER A 43 3.83 9.46 8.86
CA SER A 43 5.25 9.40 8.54
C SER A 43 6.05 8.54 9.54
N ALA A 44 5.73 8.60 10.84
CA ALA A 44 6.38 7.77 11.84
C ALA A 44 6.15 6.28 11.58
N VAL A 45 4.89 5.86 11.38
CA VAL A 45 4.57 4.47 11.07
C VAL A 45 5.27 4.01 9.80
N GLN A 46 5.20 4.78 8.71
CA GLN A 46 5.83 4.43 7.44
C GLN A 46 7.35 4.30 7.57
N THR A 47 7.99 5.23 8.31
CA THR A 47 9.45 5.26 8.53
C THR A 47 9.96 4.04 9.30
N PHE A 48 9.18 3.48 10.22
CA PHE A 48 9.59 2.31 10.99
C PHE A 48 9.14 0.99 10.38
N LEU A 49 7.94 0.92 9.79
CA LEU A 49 7.37 -0.35 9.34
C LEU A 49 8.13 -0.94 8.13
N ALA A 50 8.40 -0.16 7.10
CA ALA A 50 9.10 -0.67 5.92
C ALA A 50 10.52 -1.19 6.26
N PRO A 51 11.37 -0.48 7.03
CA PRO A 51 12.64 -1.03 7.52
C PRO A 51 12.48 -2.27 8.39
N THR A 52 11.49 -2.34 9.27
CA THR A 52 11.24 -3.52 10.12
C THR A 52 10.96 -4.76 9.27
N ILE A 53 10.14 -4.64 8.22
CA ILE A 53 9.91 -5.74 7.27
C ILE A 53 11.23 -6.09 6.55
N ASN A 54 11.93 -5.09 6.02
CA ASN A 54 13.13 -5.28 5.22
C ASN A 54 14.29 -5.89 6.02
N GLN A 55 14.40 -5.58 7.32
CA GLN A 55 15.45 -6.10 8.20
C GLN A 55 15.44 -7.63 8.27
N VAL A 56 14.27 -8.24 8.23
CA VAL A 56 14.12 -9.70 8.29
C VAL A 56 13.99 -10.33 6.90
N ALA A 57 13.35 -9.65 5.95
CA ALA A 57 13.01 -10.20 4.66
C ALA A 57 14.18 -10.19 3.65
N ILE A 58 14.97 -9.10 3.61
CA ILE A 58 16.06 -8.94 2.62
C ILE A 58 17.20 -9.93 2.84
N PRO A 59 17.75 -10.13 4.05
CA PRO A 59 18.87 -11.07 4.25
C PRO A 59 18.54 -12.49 3.82
N GLN A 60 17.30 -12.89 3.93
CA GLN A 60 16.81 -14.22 3.57
C GLN A 60 16.28 -14.30 2.13
N ARG A 61 16.27 -13.20 1.40
CA ARG A 61 15.69 -13.09 0.04
C ARG A 61 14.25 -13.61 -0.03
N ILE A 62 13.44 -13.31 0.98
CA ILE A 62 12.03 -13.71 1.04
C ILE A 62 11.16 -12.67 0.33
N ALA A 63 11.33 -11.40 0.69
CA ALA A 63 10.53 -10.29 0.19
C ALA A 63 11.28 -8.96 0.33
N ARG A 64 10.71 -7.90 -0.23
CA ARG A 64 11.18 -6.53 -0.04
C ARG A 64 10.00 -5.57 0.03
N ALA A 65 10.06 -4.68 1.01
CA ALA A 65 9.12 -3.58 1.17
C ALA A 65 9.66 -2.32 0.48
N PHE A 66 8.75 -1.60 -0.17
CA PHE A 66 8.99 -0.30 -0.80
C PHE A 66 7.98 0.71 -0.26
N THR A 67 8.39 1.97 -0.12
CA THR A 67 7.51 3.07 0.28
C THR A 67 7.11 3.88 -0.94
N GLU A 68 5.83 4.28 -1.01
CA GLU A 68 5.29 5.16 -2.06
C GLU A 68 5.64 4.72 -3.49
N LEU A 69 5.68 3.42 -3.72
CA LEU A 69 5.96 2.85 -5.03
C LEU A 69 4.70 2.85 -5.88
N ARG A 70 4.78 3.47 -7.07
CA ARG A 70 3.71 3.39 -8.05
C ARG A 70 3.57 1.97 -8.61
N CYS A 71 2.36 1.42 -8.50
CA CYS A 71 1.98 0.14 -9.09
C CYS A 71 0.87 0.37 -10.11
N THR A 72 1.13 0.01 -11.38
CA THR A 72 0.19 0.19 -12.48
C THR A 72 -0.25 -1.16 -12.99
N PHE A 73 -1.49 -1.55 -12.70
CA PHE A 73 -2.04 -2.85 -13.10
C PHE A 73 -3.58 -2.81 -13.11
N GLY A 74 -4.19 -3.73 -13.84
CA GLY A 74 -5.64 -3.90 -13.84
C GLY A 74 -6.45 -2.65 -14.22
N GLY A 75 -5.84 -1.71 -14.98
CA GLY A 75 -6.47 -0.46 -15.39
C GLY A 75 -6.43 0.67 -14.37
N ARG A 76 -5.68 0.50 -13.26
CA ARG A 76 -5.40 1.54 -12.26
C ARG A 76 -3.91 1.80 -12.15
N SER A 77 -3.56 3.00 -11.67
CA SER A 77 -2.19 3.35 -11.24
C SER A 77 -2.29 3.92 -9.83
N ILE A 78 -1.87 3.15 -8.84
CA ILE A 78 -1.98 3.48 -7.42
C ILE A 78 -0.60 3.60 -6.77
N VAL A 79 -0.53 4.29 -5.64
CA VAL A 79 0.71 4.51 -4.89
C VAL A 79 0.43 4.19 -3.41
N PRO A 80 0.39 2.92 -3.01
CA PRO A 80 0.22 2.56 -1.61
C PRO A 80 1.36 3.12 -0.74
N ASP A 81 1.09 3.38 0.53
CA ASP A 81 2.10 3.91 1.45
C ASP A 81 3.27 2.93 1.62
N ILE A 82 2.99 1.63 1.70
CA ILE A 82 4.00 0.57 1.65
C ILE A 82 3.48 -0.58 0.79
N THR A 83 4.33 -1.10 -0.08
CA THR A 83 4.09 -2.31 -0.86
C THR A 83 5.17 -3.34 -0.54
N VAL A 84 4.80 -4.60 -0.43
CA VAL A 84 5.75 -5.70 -0.23
C VAL A 84 5.61 -6.68 -1.39
N PHE A 85 6.72 -7.02 -2.00
CA PHE A 85 6.81 -8.00 -3.08
C PHE A 85 7.65 -9.18 -2.63
N SER A 86 7.19 -10.38 -2.92
CA SER A 86 8.01 -11.60 -2.82
C SER A 86 9.25 -11.46 -3.69
N TRP A 87 10.38 -11.95 -3.22
CA TRP A 87 11.69 -11.69 -3.82
C TRP A 87 11.74 -11.98 -5.33
N GLN A 88 11.13 -13.09 -5.75
CA GLN A 88 11.13 -13.55 -7.16
C GLN A 88 10.17 -12.74 -8.05
N ARG A 89 9.30 -11.94 -7.47
CA ARG A 89 8.33 -11.11 -8.19
C ARG A 89 8.80 -9.67 -8.41
N ILE A 90 9.91 -9.30 -7.79
CA ILE A 90 10.48 -7.96 -7.98
C ILE A 90 10.97 -7.84 -9.42
N PRO A 91 10.45 -6.90 -10.22
CA PRO A 91 10.91 -6.70 -11.59
C PRO A 91 12.36 -6.24 -11.61
N LEU A 92 13.16 -6.83 -12.50
CA LEU A 92 14.56 -6.47 -12.69
C LEU A 92 14.81 -6.04 -14.12
N ASP A 93 15.66 -5.05 -14.30
CA ASP A 93 16.13 -4.59 -15.59
C ASP A 93 17.18 -5.54 -16.21
N ALA A 94 17.69 -5.18 -17.39
CA ALA A 94 18.70 -5.97 -18.09
C ALA A 94 20.06 -6.07 -17.33
N ASN A 95 20.30 -5.21 -16.36
CA ASN A 95 21.50 -5.22 -15.51
C ASN A 95 21.30 -6.01 -14.23
N GLY A 96 20.08 -6.51 -13.95
CA GLY A 96 19.70 -7.16 -12.71
C GLY A 96 19.41 -6.19 -11.58
N GLU A 97 19.20 -4.92 -11.88
CA GLU A 97 18.76 -3.89 -10.93
C GLU A 97 17.22 -3.83 -10.87
N ILE A 98 16.69 -3.28 -9.80
CA ILE A 98 15.23 -3.13 -9.64
C ILE A 98 14.70 -2.17 -10.71
N GLU A 99 13.67 -2.62 -11.43
CA GLU A 99 13.00 -1.77 -12.43
C GLU A 99 12.38 -0.52 -11.80
N ASN A 100 12.36 0.58 -12.59
CA ASN A 100 11.68 1.80 -12.18
C ASN A 100 10.15 1.71 -12.27
N THR A 101 9.63 0.80 -13.10
CA THR A 101 8.21 0.65 -13.37
C THR A 101 7.70 -0.69 -12.86
N PHE A 102 6.66 -0.66 -12.03
CA PHE A 102 6.01 -1.85 -11.50
C PHE A 102 4.61 -1.99 -12.11
N GLU A 103 4.48 -2.86 -13.11
CA GLU A 103 3.21 -3.15 -13.79
C GLU A 103 2.52 -4.39 -13.20
N ILE A 104 2.71 -4.62 -11.92
CA ILE A 104 2.18 -5.76 -11.17
C ILE A 104 1.58 -5.32 -9.84
N HIS A 105 0.65 -6.14 -9.32
CA HIS A 105 0.14 -5.95 -7.96
C HIS A 105 1.18 -6.38 -6.92
N PRO A 106 1.23 -5.73 -5.73
CA PRO A 106 2.05 -6.21 -4.61
C PRO A 106 1.49 -7.50 -4.01
N ASP A 107 2.32 -8.26 -3.29
CA ASP A 107 1.85 -9.39 -2.48
C ASP A 107 1.19 -8.93 -1.19
N TRP A 108 1.64 -7.81 -0.67
CA TRP A 108 1.07 -7.18 0.51
C TRP A 108 1.01 -5.66 0.30
N THR A 109 -0.18 -5.09 0.41
CA THR A 109 -0.42 -3.66 0.35
C THR A 109 -0.74 -3.12 1.73
N ILE A 110 -0.14 -1.99 2.11
CA ILE A 110 -0.32 -1.35 3.40
C ILE A 110 -0.62 0.12 3.17
N GLU A 111 -1.74 0.56 3.70
CA GLU A 111 -2.17 1.96 3.70
C GLU A 111 -2.24 2.47 5.13
N ILE A 112 -1.82 3.71 5.35
CA ILE A 112 -1.80 4.38 6.64
C ILE A 112 -2.73 5.59 6.56
N LEU A 113 -3.82 5.58 7.30
CA LEU A 113 -4.79 6.68 7.25
C LEU A 113 -4.19 8.00 7.73
N SER A 114 -4.45 9.03 6.95
CA SER A 114 -4.27 10.42 7.35
C SER A 114 -5.63 11.02 7.76
N PRO A 115 -5.68 11.99 8.68
CA PRO A 115 -6.96 12.52 9.22
C PRO A 115 -7.92 13.07 8.17
N GLU A 116 -7.42 13.53 7.03
CA GLU A 116 -8.21 14.14 5.94
C GLU A 116 -8.49 13.18 4.79
N GLN A 117 -8.10 11.90 4.92
CA GLN A 117 -8.26 10.89 3.89
C GLN A 117 -9.62 10.19 4.00
N SER A 118 -10.23 9.89 2.85
CA SER A 118 -11.44 9.07 2.82
C SER A 118 -11.10 7.59 3.05
N PRO A 119 -11.51 6.99 4.17
CA PRO A 119 -11.22 5.58 4.43
C PRO A 119 -11.79 4.64 3.36
N THR A 120 -12.96 4.98 2.82
CA THR A 120 -13.63 4.14 1.81
C THR A 120 -12.84 4.04 0.52
N ARG A 121 -12.15 5.11 0.10
CA ARG A 121 -11.27 5.07 -1.08
C ARG A 121 -10.03 4.23 -0.85
N VAL A 122 -9.44 4.35 0.33
CA VAL A 122 -8.27 3.54 0.72
C VAL A 122 -8.64 2.06 0.76
N ILE A 123 -9.80 1.73 1.34
CA ILE A 123 -10.34 0.36 1.35
C ILE A 123 -10.58 -0.13 -0.09
N ASP A 124 -11.14 0.69 -0.99
CA ASP A 124 -11.36 0.32 -2.39
C ASP A 124 -10.03 -0.03 -3.08
N ASN A 125 -8.94 0.71 -2.82
CA ASN A 125 -7.62 0.37 -3.34
C ASN A 125 -7.10 -0.96 -2.79
N ILE A 126 -7.27 -1.24 -1.50
CA ILE A 126 -6.88 -2.52 -0.91
C ILE A 126 -7.67 -3.67 -1.54
N LEU A 127 -8.99 -3.55 -1.62
CA LEU A 127 -9.85 -4.56 -2.23
C LEU A 127 -9.51 -4.78 -3.70
N PHE A 128 -9.23 -3.70 -4.44
CA PHE A 128 -8.76 -3.79 -5.81
C PHE A 128 -7.47 -4.60 -5.94
N CYS A 129 -6.52 -4.45 -5.02
CA CYS A 129 -5.29 -5.26 -5.00
C CYS A 129 -5.62 -6.73 -4.74
N LEU A 130 -6.44 -7.03 -3.73
CA LEU A 130 -6.83 -8.40 -3.37
C LEU A 130 -7.53 -9.12 -4.53
N ASP A 131 -8.44 -8.45 -5.25
CA ASP A 131 -9.14 -9.01 -6.41
C ASP A 131 -8.19 -9.40 -7.55
N ARG A 132 -6.93 -8.95 -7.51
CA ARG A 132 -5.91 -9.20 -8.53
C ARG A 132 -4.74 -10.06 -8.05
N GLY A 133 -4.86 -10.64 -6.87
CA GLY A 133 -3.92 -11.64 -6.39
C GLY A 133 -3.03 -11.20 -5.23
N THR A 134 -3.20 -9.98 -4.70
CA THR A 134 -2.56 -9.57 -3.44
C THR A 134 -3.01 -10.51 -2.31
N GLU A 135 -2.06 -11.04 -1.56
CA GLU A 135 -2.31 -12.00 -0.47
C GLU A 135 -2.86 -11.31 0.79
N LEU A 136 -2.40 -10.09 1.05
CA LEU A 136 -2.66 -9.40 2.30
C LEU A 136 -2.82 -7.89 2.10
N GLY A 137 -3.80 -7.30 2.76
CA GLY A 137 -3.99 -5.86 2.85
C GLY A 137 -4.04 -5.42 4.32
N TRP A 138 -3.38 -4.31 4.65
CA TRP A 138 -3.50 -3.62 5.92
C TRP A 138 -4.00 -2.20 5.71
N LEU A 139 -4.98 -1.80 6.52
CA LEU A 139 -5.32 -0.40 6.74
C LEU A 139 -4.97 -0.06 8.18
N ILE A 140 -3.97 0.78 8.36
CA ILE A 140 -3.51 1.24 9.68
C ILE A 140 -4.19 2.57 9.99
N ASP A 141 -4.90 2.64 11.12
CA ASP A 141 -5.43 3.89 11.65
C ASP A 141 -4.64 4.33 12.89
N PRO A 142 -3.72 5.30 12.73
CA PRO A 142 -2.92 5.79 13.85
C PRO A 142 -3.72 6.63 14.86
N GLN A 143 -4.92 7.07 14.52
CA GLN A 143 -5.79 7.84 15.41
C GLN A 143 -6.53 6.92 16.37
N GLU A 144 -7.17 5.89 15.83
CA GLU A 144 -7.91 4.89 16.59
C GLU A 144 -7.01 3.78 17.16
N LYS A 145 -5.73 3.74 16.76
CA LYS A 145 -4.74 2.71 17.14
C LYS A 145 -5.22 1.29 16.82
N LEU A 146 -5.74 1.11 15.62
CA LEU A 146 -6.17 -0.18 15.11
C LEU A 146 -5.58 -0.47 13.72
N VAL A 147 -5.51 -1.75 13.38
CA VAL A 147 -5.15 -2.23 12.04
C VAL A 147 -6.29 -3.10 11.53
N MET A 148 -6.86 -2.71 10.40
CA MET A 148 -7.85 -3.52 9.71
C MET A 148 -7.11 -4.42 8.70
N ILE A 149 -7.33 -5.72 8.82
CA ILE A 149 -6.69 -6.76 8.02
C ILE A 149 -7.65 -7.23 6.94
N PHE A 150 -7.17 -7.28 5.71
CA PHE A 150 -7.91 -7.76 4.55
C PHE A 150 -7.20 -8.98 3.95
N LYS A 151 -7.94 -10.05 3.69
CA LYS A 151 -7.47 -11.26 3.01
C LYS A 151 -8.47 -11.69 1.95
N PRO A 152 -8.03 -12.29 0.83
CA PRO A 152 -8.93 -12.75 -0.23
C PRO A 152 -10.02 -13.69 0.31
N GLY A 153 -11.28 -13.40 -0.01
CA GLY A 153 -12.41 -14.24 0.37
C GLY A 153 -12.72 -14.31 1.87
N LYS A 154 -12.15 -13.42 2.69
CA LYS A 154 -12.41 -13.32 4.13
C LYS A 154 -13.06 -11.98 4.48
N GLN A 155 -13.80 -11.96 5.59
CA GLN A 155 -14.24 -10.70 6.18
C GLN A 155 -13.05 -9.96 6.77
N PRO A 156 -13.02 -8.63 6.72
CA PRO A 156 -11.99 -7.83 7.38
C PRO A 156 -11.96 -8.11 8.90
N GLU A 157 -10.75 -8.18 9.45
CA GLU A 157 -10.52 -8.33 10.89
C GLU A 157 -9.93 -7.05 11.46
N ILE A 158 -10.33 -6.65 12.66
CA ILE A 158 -9.72 -5.54 13.40
C ILE A 158 -8.72 -6.11 14.40
N LYS A 159 -7.51 -5.56 14.42
CA LYS A 159 -6.44 -5.86 15.36
C LYS A 159 -6.08 -4.61 16.15
N GLN A 160 -5.94 -4.75 17.47
CA GLN A 160 -5.62 -3.66 18.38
C GLN A 160 -4.87 -4.19 19.61
N ASP A 161 -4.30 -3.33 20.38
CA ASP A 161 -3.55 -3.67 21.61
C ASP A 161 -2.50 -4.77 21.37
N GLY A 162 -2.51 -5.86 22.14
CA GLY A 162 -1.59 -6.97 22.02
C GLY A 162 -1.88 -7.96 20.89
N ASP A 163 -2.87 -7.70 20.03
CA ASP A 163 -3.19 -8.58 18.92
C ASP A 163 -2.01 -8.70 17.96
N MET A 164 -1.65 -9.95 17.62
CA MET A 164 -0.64 -10.21 16.60
C MET A 164 -1.16 -9.86 15.21
N LEU A 165 -0.36 -9.14 14.46
CA LEU A 165 -0.68 -8.72 13.10
C LEU A 165 -0.29 -9.83 12.12
N PRO A 166 -1.22 -10.32 11.27
CA PRO A 166 -0.90 -11.25 10.21
C PRO A 166 0.07 -10.61 9.21
N VAL A 167 1.11 -11.32 8.84
CA VAL A 167 2.09 -10.92 7.82
C VAL A 167 1.97 -11.85 6.60
N LEU A 168 2.75 -11.65 5.55
CA LEU A 168 2.83 -12.61 4.45
C LEU A 168 3.16 -13.99 4.96
N SER A 169 2.54 -15.03 4.40
CA SER A 169 2.77 -16.42 4.79
C SER A 169 4.25 -16.80 4.80
N SER A 170 5.01 -16.27 3.85
CA SER A 170 6.47 -16.46 3.76
C SER A 170 7.27 -15.78 4.87
N LEU A 171 6.69 -14.84 5.60
CA LEU A 171 7.34 -14.08 6.69
C LEU A 171 6.87 -14.49 8.08
N GLU A 172 5.86 -15.35 8.21
CA GLU A 172 5.24 -15.71 9.50
C GLU A 172 6.24 -16.28 10.55
N SER A 173 7.28 -16.97 10.09
CA SER A 173 8.30 -17.52 10.97
C SER A 173 9.37 -16.51 11.41
N THR A 174 9.47 -15.36 10.76
CA THR A 174 10.59 -14.42 10.93
C THR A 174 10.15 -13.03 11.37
N LEU A 175 8.94 -12.63 11.06
CA LEU A 175 8.38 -11.33 11.41
C LEU A 175 7.22 -11.50 12.38
N GLN A 176 7.44 -11.11 13.63
CA GLN A 176 6.42 -11.08 14.68
C GLN A 176 6.21 -9.61 15.07
N LEU A 177 4.99 -9.12 14.94
CA LEU A 177 4.63 -7.74 15.23
C LEU A 177 3.20 -7.70 15.79
N SER A 178 3.01 -7.11 16.95
CA SER A 178 1.68 -6.82 17.49
C SER A 178 1.22 -5.42 17.11
N ALA A 179 -0.07 -5.14 17.23
CA ALA A 179 -0.58 -3.78 17.06
C ALA A 179 0.03 -2.83 18.11
N GLN A 180 0.24 -3.31 19.33
CA GLN A 180 0.93 -2.54 20.38
C GLN A 180 2.35 -2.17 19.98
N ASP A 181 3.13 -3.09 19.42
CA ASP A 181 4.50 -2.81 18.96
C ASP A 181 4.48 -1.73 17.88
N LEU A 182 3.60 -1.87 16.88
CA LEU A 182 3.44 -0.92 15.79
C LEU A 182 3.11 0.48 16.32
N PHE A 183 2.14 0.61 17.20
CA PHE A 183 1.73 1.91 17.73
C PHE A 183 2.67 2.46 18.82
N SER A 184 3.56 1.65 19.39
CA SER A 184 4.61 2.11 20.29
C SER A 184 5.57 3.09 19.60
N TRP A 185 5.76 2.95 18.29
CA TRP A 185 6.59 3.86 17.48
C TRP A 185 6.06 5.30 17.44
N LEU A 186 4.83 5.54 17.88
CA LEU A 186 4.26 6.88 17.98
C LEU A 186 4.60 7.57 19.30
N MET A 187 5.24 6.86 20.23
CA MET A 187 5.61 7.37 21.56
C MET A 187 7.10 7.72 21.57
N LEU A 188 7.44 8.80 22.26
CA LEU A 188 8.83 9.29 22.42
C LEU A 188 9.28 9.17 23.89
N ASN A 189 8.93 8.10 24.55
CA ASN A 189 9.27 7.90 25.98
C ASN A 189 10.62 7.20 26.12
#